data_fa4cff6d7eb33263d7a210e986a58c74
#
_entry.id   fa4cff6d7eb33263d7a210e986a58c74
#
_cell.length_a   1.000
_cell.length_b   1.000
_cell.length_c   1.000
_cell.angle_alpha   90.00
_cell.angle_beta   90.00
_cell.angle_gamma   90.00
#
_symmetry.space_group_name_H-M   'P 1'
#
loop_
_entity.id
_entity.type
_entity.pdbx_description
1 polymer ?
#
loop_
_entity_poly.entity_id
_entity_poly.type
_entity_poly.pdbx_seq_one_letter_code
_entity_poly.pdbx_strand_id
1 'polypeptide(L)'
;LCPEAPVPVFNPTHSVENGGMAKNVYRNILSLDAEANLFTNENWKDITKTRFIDFRSNHMFMRCDANDKQYGRANLKRLRYKNYDAIVISDYNKGFLIEEDIEHISGKHPCTFLDTKKVLGEWCKNIKFIKINNYEYNKTRHTLSREIEDKLIITMGPDGCKYQGIIHPVSEVEIKDASGAGDTFISGLSVKYMQTKNIEESIRFANECATSVVQKRGVNTV
;
A
#
# COMPACT_ATOMS: atom_id res chain seq x y z
N LEU A 1 -18.42 31.49 -6.98
CA LEU A 1 -17.11 32.11 -7.18
C LEU A 1 -16.82 33.06 -6.03
N CYS A 2 -15.55 33.21 -5.69
CA CYS A 2 -15.10 34.19 -4.72
C CYS A 2 -15.33 35.61 -5.27
N PRO A 3 -15.89 36.56 -4.48
CA PRO A 3 -16.06 37.95 -4.93
C PRO A 3 -14.74 38.70 -5.12
N GLU A 4 -13.67 38.26 -4.47
CA GLU A 4 -12.35 38.90 -4.49
C GLU A 4 -11.47 38.42 -5.67
N ALA A 5 -11.74 37.21 -6.21
CA ALA A 5 -11.00 36.62 -7.33
C ALA A 5 -11.83 35.54 -8.03
N PRO A 6 -11.63 35.26 -9.32
CA PRO A 6 -12.39 34.27 -10.08
C PRO A 6 -11.97 32.82 -9.74
N VAL A 7 -12.02 32.47 -8.46
CA VAL A 7 -11.65 31.15 -7.93
C VAL A 7 -12.86 30.46 -7.31
N PRO A 8 -12.90 29.12 -7.30
CA PRO A 8 -13.90 28.36 -6.58
C PRO A 8 -13.83 28.65 -5.06
N VAL A 9 -15.00 28.72 -4.43
CA VAL A 9 -15.10 28.75 -2.97
C VAL A 9 -15.63 27.39 -2.51
N PHE A 10 -14.90 26.75 -1.62
CA PHE A 10 -15.31 25.50 -0.98
C PHE A 10 -15.83 25.80 0.43
N ASN A 11 -16.96 25.21 0.76
CA ASN A 11 -17.52 25.22 2.10
C ASN A 11 -17.57 23.77 2.63
N PRO A 12 -16.53 23.31 3.34
CA PRO A 12 -16.48 21.94 3.83
C PRO A 12 -17.61 21.70 4.85
N THR A 13 -18.43 20.68 4.61
CA THR A 13 -19.51 20.28 5.52
C THR A 13 -19.13 19.10 6.40
N HIS A 14 -18.19 18.29 5.93
CA HIS A 14 -17.68 17.11 6.62
C HIS A 14 -16.18 17.00 6.45
N SER A 15 -15.49 16.48 7.47
CA SER A 15 -14.09 16.11 7.43
C SER A 15 -13.92 14.72 8.00
N VAL A 16 -13.17 13.87 7.30
CA VAL A 16 -12.78 12.52 7.75
C VAL A 16 -11.28 12.43 7.69
N GLU A 17 -10.66 12.00 8.78
CA GLU A 17 -9.22 11.80 8.86
C GLU A 17 -8.89 10.30 8.89
N ASN A 18 -7.84 9.92 8.18
CA ASN A 18 -7.23 8.61 8.28
C ASN A 18 -5.73 8.73 8.57
N GLY A 19 -5.12 7.68 9.08
CA GLY A 19 -3.74 7.70 9.53
C GLY A 19 -2.69 7.47 8.43
N GLY A 20 -3.06 7.65 7.16
CA GLY A 20 -2.18 7.38 6.02
C GLY A 20 -2.01 5.88 5.74
N MET A 21 -1.21 5.57 4.73
CA MET A 21 -1.21 4.25 4.10
C MET A 21 -0.60 3.15 4.98
N ALA A 22 0.52 3.39 5.67
CA ALA A 22 1.09 2.40 6.60
C ALA A 22 0.11 2.05 7.74
N LYS A 23 -0.66 3.04 8.23
CA LYS A 23 -1.71 2.80 9.22
C LYS A 23 -2.92 2.10 8.60
N ASN A 24 -3.18 2.30 7.31
CA ASN A 24 -4.21 1.55 6.60
C ASN A 24 -3.85 0.05 6.48
N VAL A 25 -2.60 -0.27 6.12
CA VAL A 25 -2.09 -1.65 6.16
C VAL A 25 -2.23 -2.25 7.55
N TYR A 26 -1.79 -1.52 8.58
CA TYR A 26 -1.92 -1.96 9.98
C TYR A 26 -3.38 -2.26 10.36
N ARG A 27 -4.32 -1.36 10.04
CA ARG A 27 -5.75 -1.56 10.34
C ARG A 27 -6.35 -2.75 9.60
N ASN A 28 -5.98 -2.95 8.33
CA ASN A 28 -6.44 -4.08 7.54
C ASN A 28 -5.91 -5.41 8.10
N ILE A 29 -4.66 -5.46 8.60
CA ILE A 29 -4.13 -6.66 9.24
C ILE A 29 -4.94 -6.97 10.53
N LEU A 30 -5.25 -5.95 11.33
CA LEU A 30 -6.07 -6.13 12.54
C LEU A 30 -7.50 -6.58 12.21
N SER A 31 -8.13 -6.05 11.15
CA SER A 31 -9.50 -6.45 10.74
C SER A 31 -9.57 -7.89 10.21
N LEU A 32 -8.42 -8.49 9.89
CA LEU A 32 -8.28 -9.88 9.48
C LEU A 32 -7.88 -10.80 10.66
N ASP A 33 -8.15 -10.37 11.89
CA ASP A 33 -7.89 -11.12 13.14
C ASP A 33 -6.41 -11.52 13.34
N ALA A 34 -5.48 -10.73 12.79
CA ALA A 34 -4.05 -10.90 12.99
C ALA A 34 -3.48 -9.79 13.90
N GLU A 35 -2.55 -10.14 14.78
CA GLU A 35 -1.84 -9.15 15.58
C GLU A 35 -0.81 -8.40 14.75
N ALA A 36 -0.66 -7.10 14.99
CA ALA A 36 0.31 -6.28 14.31
C ALA A 36 0.90 -5.18 15.20
N ASN A 37 2.11 -4.75 14.86
CA ASN A 37 2.74 -3.56 15.43
C ASN A 37 3.12 -2.62 14.29
N LEU A 38 2.77 -1.34 14.41
CA LEU A 38 3.09 -0.33 13.43
C LEU A 38 4.42 0.37 13.76
N PHE A 39 5.36 0.30 12.82
CA PHE A 39 6.60 1.06 12.86
C PHE A 39 6.60 2.11 11.75
N THR A 40 6.55 3.39 12.11
CA THR A 40 6.48 4.51 11.18
C THR A 40 7.24 5.72 11.74
N ASN A 41 7.36 6.80 10.97
CA ASN A 41 7.98 8.04 11.43
C ASN A 41 7.17 8.69 12.56
N GLU A 42 7.84 9.32 13.52
CA GLU A 42 7.21 9.92 14.71
C GLU A 42 6.29 11.10 14.35
N ASN A 43 6.66 11.84 13.31
CA ASN A 43 5.92 13.02 12.84
C ASN A 43 4.97 12.73 11.66
N TRP A 44 4.48 11.50 11.53
CA TRP A 44 3.58 11.11 10.44
C TRP A 44 2.29 11.96 10.35
N LYS A 45 1.85 12.54 11.48
CA LYS A 45 0.65 13.40 11.55
C LYS A 45 0.84 14.73 10.84
N ASP A 46 2.08 15.21 10.72
CA ASP A 46 2.39 16.47 10.07
C ASP A 46 2.31 16.39 8.55
N ILE A 47 2.37 15.15 8.01
CA ILE A 47 2.28 14.89 6.57
C ILE A 47 0.81 14.71 6.21
N THR A 48 0.23 15.68 5.54
CA THR A 48 -1.18 15.62 5.18
C THR A 48 -1.42 15.65 3.68
N LYS A 49 -2.45 14.92 3.25
CA LYS A 49 -2.99 14.91 1.89
C LYS A 49 -4.49 15.16 1.95
N THR A 50 -4.86 16.42 1.92
CA THR A 50 -6.25 16.84 2.02
C THR A 50 -6.91 16.79 0.65
N ARG A 51 -8.01 16.06 0.54
CA ARG A 51 -8.83 15.95 -0.67
C ARG A 51 -10.15 16.67 -0.47
N PHE A 52 -10.48 17.55 -1.38
CA PHE A 52 -11.78 18.23 -1.43
C PHE A 52 -12.65 17.50 -2.45
N ILE A 53 -13.67 16.81 -1.96
CA ILE A 53 -14.50 15.89 -2.73
C ILE A 53 -15.96 16.34 -2.64
N ASP A 54 -16.67 16.38 -3.76
CA ASP A 54 -18.11 16.55 -3.74
C ASP A 54 -18.78 15.31 -3.16
N PHE A 55 -19.58 15.53 -2.12
CA PHE A 55 -20.23 14.44 -1.40
C PHE A 55 -21.22 13.64 -2.27
N ARG A 56 -21.86 14.28 -3.25
CA ARG A 56 -22.88 13.64 -4.09
C ARG A 56 -22.26 12.82 -5.22
N SER A 57 -21.40 13.47 -5.99
CA SER A 57 -20.81 12.88 -7.20
C SER A 57 -19.51 12.11 -6.96
N ASN A 58 -18.92 12.22 -5.75
CA ASN A 58 -17.58 11.71 -5.41
C ASN A 58 -16.45 12.32 -6.29
N HIS A 59 -16.73 13.46 -6.95
CA HIS A 59 -15.74 14.13 -7.78
C HIS A 59 -14.72 14.87 -6.91
N MET A 60 -13.43 14.61 -7.13
CA MET A 60 -12.36 15.32 -6.43
C MET A 60 -12.04 16.61 -7.17
N PHE A 61 -12.32 17.77 -6.53
CA PHE A 61 -12.03 19.08 -7.09
C PHE A 61 -10.58 19.48 -6.93
N MET A 62 -9.99 19.15 -5.77
CA MET A 62 -8.64 19.60 -5.43
C MET A 62 -8.00 18.64 -4.42
N ARG A 63 -6.68 18.51 -4.51
CA ARG A 63 -5.85 17.89 -3.48
C ARG A 63 -4.77 18.85 -3.02
N CYS A 64 -4.64 19.04 -1.70
CA CYS A 64 -3.57 19.80 -1.09
C CYS A 64 -2.63 18.82 -0.37
N ASP A 65 -1.36 18.79 -0.74
CA ASP A 65 -0.32 18.02 -0.08
C ASP A 65 0.52 18.99 0.78
N ALA A 66 0.54 18.78 2.09
CA ALA A 66 1.33 19.57 3.01
C ALA A 66 2.41 18.72 3.68
N ASN A 67 3.58 19.32 3.84
CA ASN A 67 4.75 18.68 4.46
C ASN A 67 5.17 17.36 3.80
N ASP A 68 4.88 17.19 2.51
CA ASP A 68 5.24 15.99 1.74
C ASP A 68 6.75 15.99 1.37
N LYS A 69 7.58 16.28 2.38
CA LYS A 69 9.05 16.29 2.29
C LYS A 69 9.61 14.99 2.84
N GLN A 70 10.88 14.73 2.55
CA GLN A 70 11.62 13.64 3.17
C GLN A 70 11.76 13.90 4.66
N TYR A 71 11.38 12.92 5.48
CA TYR A 71 11.61 12.90 6.91
C TYR A 71 12.75 11.96 7.25
N GLY A 72 13.34 12.12 8.44
CA GLY A 72 14.49 11.35 8.87
C GLY A 72 14.31 9.83 8.71
N ARG A 73 15.41 9.16 8.45
CA ARG A 73 15.44 7.70 8.23
C ARG A 73 14.93 6.91 9.43
N ALA A 74 14.44 5.73 9.14
CA ALA A 74 14.00 4.76 10.13
C ALA A 74 15.16 4.35 11.06
N ASN A 75 14.89 4.33 12.37
CA ASN A 75 15.85 3.75 13.34
C ASN A 75 15.60 2.24 13.45
N LEU A 76 16.23 1.46 12.58
CA LEU A 76 16.06 0.00 12.50
C LEU A 76 16.56 -0.74 13.76
N LYS A 77 17.36 -0.10 14.63
CA LYS A 77 17.80 -0.69 15.91
C LYS A 77 16.63 -0.96 16.86
N ARG A 78 15.50 -0.29 16.66
CA ARG A 78 14.26 -0.50 17.44
C ARG A 78 13.47 -1.76 17.01
N LEU A 79 13.75 -2.31 15.80
CA LEU A 79 13.05 -3.49 15.31
C LEU A 79 13.58 -4.77 15.95
N ARG A 80 12.66 -5.62 16.40
CA ARG A 80 12.94 -6.94 16.97
C ARG A 80 12.46 -8.01 16.01
N TYR A 81 13.19 -8.20 14.91
CA TYR A 81 12.82 -9.06 13.77
C TYR A 81 12.27 -10.44 14.18
N LYS A 82 12.89 -11.08 15.17
CA LYS A 82 12.53 -12.43 15.66
C LYS A 82 11.19 -12.51 16.40
N ASN A 83 10.58 -11.36 16.74
CA ASN A 83 9.32 -11.32 17.47
C ASN A 83 8.11 -11.36 16.54
N TYR A 84 8.32 -11.43 15.23
CA TYR A 84 7.26 -11.37 14.23
C TYR A 84 7.32 -12.58 13.32
N ASP A 85 6.18 -13.07 12.89
CA ASP A 85 6.05 -14.14 11.90
C ASP A 85 6.24 -13.61 10.47
N ALA A 86 5.92 -12.35 10.23
CA ALA A 86 6.10 -11.66 8.97
C ALA A 86 6.37 -10.16 9.17
N ILE A 87 7.00 -9.55 8.17
CA ILE A 87 7.18 -8.10 8.07
C ILE A 87 6.52 -7.60 6.78
N VAL A 88 5.63 -6.62 6.90
CA VAL A 88 5.02 -5.96 5.76
C VAL A 88 5.57 -4.55 5.63
N ILE A 89 6.21 -4.26 4.52
CA ILE A 89 6.77 -2.94 4.20
C ILE A 89 5.85 -2.26 3.22
N SER A 90 5.23 -1.14 3.65
CA SER A 90 4.46 -0.22 2.80
C SER A 90 5.27 1.06 2.64
N ASP A 91 6.01 1.17 1.53
CA ASP A 91 6.94 2.25 1.26
C ASP A 91 6.47 3.17 0.14
N TYR A 92 6.17 4.40 0.47
CA TYR A 92 5.75 5.47 -0.45
C TYR A 92 6.92 6.29 -1.00
N ASN A 93 8.15 5.82 -0.81
CA ASN A 93 9.38 6.47 -1.28
C ASN A 93 9.49 7.94 -0.85
N LYS A 94 9.22 8.19 0.46
CA LYS A 94 9.30 9.52 1.08
C LYS A 94 10.54 9.69 1.98
N GLY A 95 11.52 8.78 1.87
CA GLY A 95 12.81 8.85 2.55
C GLY A 95 12.86 8.22 3.94
N PHE A 96 11.73 7.70 4.48
CA PHE A 96 11.73 6.99 5.76
C PHE A 96 12.54 5.69 5.69
N LEU A 97 12.39 4.92 4.61
CA LEU A 97 13.22 3.77 4.27
C LEU A 97 13.97 4.05 2.97
N ILE A 98 15.25 3.81 2.95
CA ILE A 98 16.05 3.73 1.72
C ILE A 98 16.21 2.28 1.30
N GLU A 99 16.80 2.03 0.15
CA GLU A 99 16.93 0.69 -0.44
C GLU A 99 17.71 -0.24 0.46
N GLU A 100 18.81 0.25 1.04
CA GLU A 100 19.67 -0.49 1.98
C GLU A 100 18.93 -0.86 3.28
N ASP A 101 17.99 -0.03 3.72
CA ASP A 101 17.16 -0.34 4.89
C ASP A 101 16.23 -1.53 4.59
N ILE A 102 15.62 -1.55 3.40
CA ILE A 102 14.72 -2.63 2.97
C ILE A 102 15.53 -3.92 2.75
N GLU A 103 16.70 -3.83 2.13
CA GLU A 103 17.62 -4.96 1.97
C GLU A 103 18.03 -5.52 3.34
N HIS A 104 18.38 -4.66 4.28
CA HIS A 104 18.74 -5.07 5.64
C HIS A 104 17.57 -5.79 6.35
N ILE A 105 16.35 -5.25 6.26
CA ILE A 105 15.16 -5.85 6.87
C ILE A 105 14.92 -7.25 6.28
N SER A 106 14.91 -7.37 4.96
CA SER A 106 14.66 -8.64 4.27
C SER A 106 15.77 -9.66 4.48
N GLY A 107 17.02 -9.22 4.66
CA GLY A 107 18.13 -10.08 5.05
C GLY A 107 18.07 -10.57 6.50
N LYS A 108 17.29 -9.92 7.38
CA LYS A 108 17.08 -10.31 8.79
C LYS A 108 15.81 -11.13 9.02
N HIS A 109 14.86 -11.09 8.10
CA HIS A 109 13.59 -11.78 8.26
C HIS A 109 13.15 -12.48 6.96
N PRO A 110 12.97 -13.82 6.96
CA PRO A 110 12.74 -14.58 5.74
C PRO A 110 11.34 -14.37 5.13
N CYS A 111 10.39 -13.85 5.91
CA CYS A 111 9.03 -13.62 5.46
C CYS A 111 8.71 -12.12 5.42
N THR A 112 9.25 -11.44 4.42
CA THR A 112 9.08 -10.00 4.21
C THR A 112 8.24 -9.75 2.94
N PHE A 113 7.17 -8.97 3.07
CA PHE A 113 6.32 -8.51 1.99
C PHE A 113 6.61 -7.03 1.71
N LEU A 114 6.63 -6.65 0.44
CA LEU A 114 6.95 -5.28 0.03
C LEU A 114 5.88 -4.71 -0.91
N ASP A 115 5.37 -3.53 -0.57
CA ASP A 115 4.69 -2.61 -1.48
C ASP A 115 5.52 -1.32 -1.53
N THR A 116 6.06 -0.95 -2.70
CA THR A 116 6.94 0.20 -2.81
C THR A 116 6.71 1.02 -4.06
N LYS A 117 7.03 2.32 -3.97
CA LYS A 117 7.07 3.26 -5.10
C LYS A 117 8.49 3.43 -5.66
N LYS A 118 9.48 2.72 -5.12
CA LYS A 118 10.86 2.72 -5.63
C LYS A 118 10.94 1.89 -6.93
N VAL A 119 11.95 2.19 -7.72
CA VAL A 119 12.35 1.31 -8.83
C VAL A 119 13.01 0.07 -8.22
N LEU A 120 12.53 -1.10 -8.58
CA LEU A 120 13.06 -2.36 -8.05
C LEU A 120 14.46 -2.63 -8.61
N GLY A 121 15.30 -3.28 -7.82
CA GLY A 121 16.66 -3.67 -8.16
C GLY A 121 17.15 -4.79 -7.24
N GLU A 122 18.43 -5.11 -7.30
CA GLU A 122 19.04 -6.22 -6.52
C GLU A 122 18.83 -6.09 -5.01
N TRP A 123 18.62 -4.88 -4.49
CA TRP A 123 18.35 -4.62 -3.08
C TRP A 123 17.08 -5.32 -2.55
N CYS A 124 16.14 -5.70 -3.43
CA CYS A 124 14.92 -6.40 -3.03
C CYS A 124 14.95 -7.93 -3.24
N LYS A 125 16.10 -8.51 -3.60
CA LYS A 125 16.23 -9.95 -3.88
C LYS A 125 15.84 -10.87 -2.72
N ASN A 126 16.01 -10.43 -1.47
CA ASN A 126 15.67 -11.22 -0.29
C ASN A 126 14.20 -11.09 0.15
N ILE A 127 13.43 -10.22 -0.50
CA ILE A 127 11.99 -10.08 -0.25
C ILE A 127 11.27 -11.37 -0.65
N LYS A 128 10.30 -11.79 0.14
CA LYS A 128 9.51 -13.00 -0.11
C LYS A 128 8.51 -12.80 -1.25
N PHE A 129 7.73 -11.72 -1.19
CA PHE A 129 6.80 -11.30 -2.24
C PHE A 129 6.79 -9.79 -2.38
N ILE A 130 6.76 -9.31 -3.60
CA ILE A 130 6.75 -7.89 -3.96
C ILE A 130 5.45 -7.60 -4.68
N LYS A 131 4.67 -6.65 -4.17
CA LYS A 131 3.46 -6.16 -4.83
C LYS A 131 3.70 -4.75 -5.34
N ILE A 132 3.44 -4.54 -6.61
CA ILE A 132 3.43 -3.23 -7.28
C ILE A 132 2.24 -3.13 -8.23
N ASN A 133 1.91 -1.93 -8.69
CA ASN A 133 0.89 -1.75 -9.72
C ASN A 133 1.51 -1.67 -11.13
N ASN A 134 0.66 -1.66 -12.16
CA ASN A 134 1.09 -1.55 -13.57
C ASN A 134 1.98 -0.34 -13.86
N TYR A 135 1.71 0.80 -13.22
CA TYR A 135 2.51 2.01 -13.42
C TYR A 135 3.92 1.84 -12.85
N GLU A 136 4.03 1.27 -11.67
CA GLU A 136 5.29 0.97 -11.01
C GLU A 136 6.05 -0.12 -11.78
N TYR A 137 5.35 -1.15 -12.26
CA TYR A 137 5.94 -2.20 -13.09
C TYR A 137 6.58 -1.63 -14.37
N ASN A 138 5.89 -0.73 -15.06
CA ASN A 138 6.42 -0.13 -16.29
C ASN A 138 7.70 0.68 -16.05
N LYS A 139 7.89 1.22 -14.86
CA LYS A 139 9.12 1.94 -14.49
C LYS A 139 10.29 1.00 -14.20
N THR A 140 10.01 -0.20 -13.71
CA THR A 140 11.02 -1.11 -13.14
C THR A 140 11.34 -2.30 -14.04
N ARG A 141 10.47 -2.69 -14.98
CA ARG A 141 10.57 -3.93 -15.77
C ARG A 141 11.91 -4.13 -16.50
N HIS A 142 12.64 -3.07 -16.77
CA HIS A 142 13.92 -3.12 -17.49
C HIS A 142 15.12 -3.38 -16.56
N THR A 143 14.91 -3.34 -15.24
CA THR A 143 15.95 -3.54 -14.23
C THR A 143 15.76 -4.83 -13.45
N LEU A 144 14.73 -5.62 -13.77
CA LEU A 144 14.38 -6.82 -13.03
C LEU A 144 15.25 -8.00 -13.46
N SER A 145 15.83 -8.68 -12.47
CA SER A 145 16.35 -10.02 -12.63
C SER A 145 15.19 -11.03 -12.57
N ARG A 146 15.39 -12.21 -13.15
CA ARG A 146 14.39 -13.30 -13.12
C ARG A 146 13.99 -13.68 -11.69
N GLU A 147 14.95 -13.65 -10.77
CA GLU A 147 14.72 -13.94 -9.36
C GLU A 147 13.72 -12.98 -8.72
N ILE A 148 13.74 -11.70 -9.10
CA ILE A 148 12.79 -10.67 -8.62
C ILE A 148 11.44 -10.84 -9.32
N GLU A 149 11.43 -11.10 -10.63
CA GLU A 149 10.19 -11.33 -11.39
C GLU A 149 9.37 -12.50 -10.84
N ASP A 150 10.02 -13.59 -10.44
CA ASP A 150 9.37 -14.79 -9.87
C ASP A 150 8.61 -14.50 -8.56
N LYS A 151 8.93 -13.39 -7.88
CA LYS A 151 8.31 -12.95 -6.61
C LYS A 151 7.31 -11.81 -6.79
N LEU A 152 7.14 -11.33 -8.03
CA LEU A 152 6.43 -10.11 -8.32
C LEU A 152 4.94 -10.35 -8.56
N ILE A 153 4.11 -9.63 -7.82
CA ILE A 153 2.66 -9.58 -7.98
C ILE A 153 2.30 -8.19 -8.51
N ILE A 154 1.75 -8.13 -9.72
CA ILE A 154 1.42 -6.87 -10.40
C ILE A 154 -0.09 -6.68 -10.32
N THR A 155 -0.55 -5.69 -9.53
CA THR A 155 -1.97 -5.35 -9.45
C THR A 155 -2.38 -4.50 -10.66
N MET A 156 -3.54 -4.83 -11.25
CA MET A 156 -4.04 -4.26 -12.51
C MET A 156 -5.43 -3.60 -12.36
N GLY A 157 -5.78 -3.20 -11.15
CA GLY A 157 -7.08 -2.60 -10.86
C GLY A 157 -8.23 -3.57 -11.10
N PRO A 158 -9.22 -3.21 -11.97
CA PRO A 158 -10.38 -4.07 -12.25
C PRO A 158 -10.04 -5.42 -12.84
N ASP A 159 -8.86 -5.56 -13.47
CA ASP A 159 -8.40 -6.81 -14.09
C ASP A 159 -7.76 -7.77 -13.06
N GLY A 160 -7.74 -7.39 -11.78
CA GLY A 160 -7.14 -8.21 -10.72
C GLY A 160 -5.63 -8.06 -10.61
N CYS A 161 -4.89 -9.17 -10.63
CA CYS A 161 -3.43 -9.11 -10.58
C CYS A 161 -2.79 -10.22 -11.41
N LYS A 162 -1.49 -10.04 -11.71
CA LYS A 162 -0.66 -11.01 -12.44
C LYS A 162 0.46 -11.50 -11.53
N TYR A 163 0.64 -12.81 -11.46
CA TYR A 163 1.72 -13.46 -10.75
C TYR A 163 2.29 -14.60 -11.62
N GLN A 164 3.61 -14.64 -11.81
CA GLN A 164 4.32 -15.65 -12.64
C GLN A 164 3.66 -15.87 -14.03
N GLY A 165 3.24 -14.79 -14.68
CA GLY A 165 2.58 -14.84 -15.98
C GLY A 165 1.09 -15.18 -15.97
N ILE A 166 0.55 -15.65 -14.83
CA ILE A 166 -0.86 -16.03 -14.67
C ILE A 166 -1.66 -14.82 -14.17
N ILE A 167 -2.82 -14.59 -14.80
CA ILE A 167 -3.77 -13.54 -14.36
C ILE A 167 -4.72 -14.17 -13.35
N HIS A 168 -4.85 -13.53 -12.21
CA HIS A 168 -5.83 -13.82 -11.16
C HIS A 168 -6.90 -12.72 -11.21
N PRO A 169 -8.03 -12.99 -11.89
CA PRO A 169 -9.06 -11.96 -12.09
C PRO A 169 -9.82 -11.68 -10.79
N VAL A 170 -10.56 -10.57 -10.79
CA VAL A 170 -11.52 -10.21 -9.75
C VAL A 170 -12.93 -10.17 -10.33
N SER A 171 -13.93 -10.26 -9.46
CA SER A 171 -15.32 -10.04 -9.88
C SER A 171 -15.52 -8.57 -10.27
N GLU A 172 -16.29 -8.34 -11.32
CA GLU A 172 -16.71 -7.00 -11.70
C GLU A 172 -17.63 -6.42 -10.63
N VAL A 173 -17.29 -5.24 -10.12
CA VAL A 173 -18.04 -4.53 -9.08
C VAL A 173 -18.09 -3.04 -9.37
N GLU A 174 -19.08 -2.36 -8.79
CA GLU A 174 -19.11 -0.90 -8.82
C GLU A 174 -18.01 -0.32 -7.93
N ILE A 175 -17.06 0.38 -8.55
CA ILE A 175 -15.96 1.04 -7.84
C ILE A 175 -16.43 2.42 -7.38
N LYS A 176 -16.52 2.61 -6.06
CA LYS A 176 -16.81 3.91 -5.44
C LYS A 176 -15.56 4.70 -5.10
N ASP A 177 -14.54 4.02 -4.60
CA ASP A 177 -13.23 4.63 -4.30
C ASP A 177 -12.14 3.55 -4.29
N ALA A 178 -11.11 3.75 -5.10
CA ALA A 178 -9.97 2.83 -5.17
C ALA A 178 -8.86 3.14 -4.15
N SER A 179 -9.04 4.17 -3.30
CA SER A 179 -8.03 4.58 -2.31
C SER A 179 -7.83 3.49 -1.25
N GLY A 180 -6.60 3.04 -1.09
CA GLY A 180 -6.24 2.03 -0.09
C GLY A 180 -6.43 0.58 -0.56
N ALA A 181 -6.93 0.32 -1.78
CA ALA A 181 -7.08 -1.03 -2.31
C ALA A 181 -5.73 -1.80 -2.33
N GLY A 182 -4.65 -1.12 -2.70
CA GLY A 182 -3.30 -1.69 -2.70
C GLY A 182 -2.81 -2.07 -1.30
N ASP A 183 -3.11 -1.25 -0.29
CA ASP A 183 -2.77 -1.54 1.12
C ASP A 183 -3.59 -2.71 1.65
N THR A 184 -4.87 -2.77 1.29
CA THR A 184 -5.75 -3.88 1.65
C THR A 184 -5.29 -5.17 0.99
N PHE A 185 -4.89 -5.11 -0.30
CA PHE A 185 -4.34 -6.26 -1.01
C PHE A 185 -3.10 -6.83 -0.30
N ILE A 186 -2.08 -6.00 0.00
CA ILE A 186 -0.86 -6.50 0.65
C ILE A 186 -1.13 -7.03 2.06
N SER A 187 -2.12 -6.46 2.78
CA SER A 187 -2.56 -6.95 4.08
C SER A 187 -3.20 -8.33 3.97
N GLY A 188 -4.18 -8.49 3.09
CA GLY A 188 -4.84 -9.78 2.83
C GLY A 188 -3.85 -10.85 2.35
N LEU A 189 -2.95 -10.50 1.43
CA LEU A 189 -1.89 -11.37 0.93
C LEU A 189 -1.02 -11.89 2.07
N SER A 190 -0.51 -10.99 2.91
CA SER A 190 0.41 -11.34 3.99
C SER A 190 -0.27 -12.20 5.06
N VAL A 191 -1.45 -11.83 5.53
CA VAL A 191 -2.19 -12.58 6.55
C VAL A 191 -2.54 -13.98 6.05
N LYS A 192 -3.12 -14.09 4.85
CA LYS A 192 -3.52 -15.39 4.29
C LYS A 192 -2.31 -16.29 4.02
N TYR A 193 -1.22 -15.71 3.51
CA TYR A 193 0.00 -16.48 3.31
C TYR A 193 0.60 -17.00 4.62
N MET A 194 0.52 -16.24 5.69
CA MET A 194 0.99 -16.72 6.99
C MET A 194 0.15 -17.89 7.51
N GLN A 195 -1.16 -17.90 7.24
CA GLN A 195 -2.07 -18.98 7.63
C GLN A 195 -1.88 -20.26 6.81
N THR A 196 -1.71 -20.12 5.48
CA THR A 196 -1.79 -21.28 4.55
C THR A 196 -0.47 -21.68 3.90
N LYS A 197 0.50 -20.77 3.84
CA LYS A 197 1.74 -20.88 3.06
C LYS A 197 1.51 -21.14 1.56
N ASN A 198 0.30 -20.91 1.07
CA ASN A 198 -0.09 -21.06 -0.32
C ASN A 198 -0.26 -19.70 -0.97
N ILE A 199 0.59 -19.38 -1.94
CA ILE A 199 0.60 -18.04 -2.58
C ILE A 199 -0.64 -17.83 -3.46
N GLU A 200 -1.10 -18.84 -4.19
CA GLU A 200 -2.26 -18.68 -5.07
C GLU A 200 -3.55 -18.44 -4.29
N GLU A 201 -3.74 -19.17 -3.18
CA GLU A 201 -4.84 -18.94 -2.25
C GLU A 201 -4.76 -17.55 -1.63
N SER A 202 -3.55 -17.11 -1.30
CA SER A 202 -3.31 -15.79 -0.71
C SER A 202 -3.59 -14.66 -1.70
N ILE A 203 -3.27 -14.83 -2.97
CA ILE A 203 -3.59 -13.88 -4.04
C ILE A 203 -5.11 -13.78 -4.24
N ARG A 204 -5.82 -14.91 -4.30
CA ARG A 204 -7.30 -14.89 -4.41
C ARG A 204 -7.93 -14.14 -3.26
N PHE A 205 -7.53 -14.45 -2.03
CA PHE A 205 -8.02 -13.77 -0.84
C PHE A 205 -7.67 -12.27 -0.84
N ALA A 206 -6.46 -11.90 -1.25
CA ALA A 206 -6.04 -10.50 -1.36
C ALA A 206 -6.89 -9.71 -2.39
N ASN A 207 -7.22 -10.34 -3.51
CA ASN A 207 -8.14 -9.79 -4.50
C ASN A 207 -9.55 -9.57 -3.92
N GLU A 208 -10.09 -10.53 -3.18
CA GLU A 208 -11.39 -10.42 -2.50
C GLU A 208 -11.39 -9.26 -1.49
N CYS A 209 -10.36 -9.16 -0.68
CA CYS A 209 -10.17 -8.06 0.27
C CYS A 209 -10.16 -6.69 -0.44
N ALA A 210 -9.35 -6.55 -1.49
CA ALA A 210 -9.27 -5.31 -2.27
C ALA A 210 -10.61 -4.98 -2.95
N THR A 211 -11.29 -5.98 -3.51
CA THR A 211 -12.61 -5.82 -4.14
C THR A 211 -13.67 -5.37 -3.13
N SER A 212 -13.62 -5.85 -1.89
CA SER A 212 -14.59 -5.46 -0.85
C SER A 212 -14.48 -3.99 -0.46
N VAL A 213 -13.26 -3.44 -0.39
CA VAL A 213 -13.05 -2.05 0.05
C VAL A 213 -13.32 -1.03 -1.05
N VAL A 214 -13.09 -1.34 -2.32
CA VAL A 214 -13.34 -0.39 -3.42
C VAL A 214 -14.82 -0.08 -3.64
N GLN A 215 -15.72 -0.88 -3.09
CA GLN A 215 -17.16 -0.66 -3.09
C GLN A 215 -17.64 0.31 -1.99
N LYS A 216 -16.73 0.74 -1.11
CA LYS A 216 -16.99 1.69 -0.03
C LYS A 216 -16.38 3.05 -0.39
N ARG A 217 -16.93 4.16 0.14
CA ARG A 217 -16.34 5.50 -0.04
C ARG A 217 -15.24 5.73 0.97
N GLY A 218 -14.13 6.34 0.53
CA GLY A 218 -12.96 6.63 1.37
C GLY A 218 -12.09 5.41 1.64
N VAL A 219 -11.07 5.60 2.48
CA VAL A 219 -10.15 4.53 2.87
C VAL A 219 -10.81 3.67 3.94
N ASN A 220 -11.04 2.41 3.61
CA ASN A 220 -11.74 1.45 4.47
C ASN A 220 -10.87 0.22 4.78
N THR A 221 -11.34 -0.58 5.73
CA THR A 221 -10.82 -1.91 6.04
C THR A 221 -11.81 -2.99 5.61
N VAL A 222 -11.31 -4.20 5.51
CA VAL A 222 -12.09 -5.42 5.22
C VAL A 222 -13.15 -5.66 6.29
#